data_7c3d17721ee55e5e1ac9764e8a6db6bf
#
_entry.id   7c3d17721ee55e5e1ac9764e8a6db6bf
#
_cell.length_a   1.000
_cell.length_b   1.000
_cell.length_c   1.000
_cell.angle_alpha   90.00
_cell.angle_beta   90.00
_cell.angle_gamma   90.00
#
_symmetry.space_group_name_H-M   'P 1'
#
loop_
_entity.id
_entity.type
_entity.pdbx_description
1 polymer ?
#
loop_
_entity_poly.entity_id
_entity_poly.type
_entity_poly.pdbx_seq_one_letter_code
_entity_poly.pdbx_strand_id
1 'polypeptide(L)'
;LQIRRQMGLRNPAHSIVKLLDPIHGSSTAQSGLVLASYTHPAYALPMLQTLAMRASSALLVRGTEGEAVAAPHREPVSTGVIAGEICFERSSLHSSQLASGTESSAPQQDLNAEQTARLTLDILNGQLPVPAPIAQQLEQIQALHQAMQATDAAASRAALQAYNRSPD
;
A
#
# COMPACT_ATOMS: atom_id res chain seq x y z
N LEU A 1 22.87 -7.66 -17.71
CA LEU A 1 21.65 -8.48 -17.56
C LEU A 1 21.89 -9.97 -17.84
N GLN A 2 22.67 -10.34 -18.86
CA GLN A 2 22.95 -11.75 -19.21
C GLN A 2 23.70 -12.51 -18.12
N ILE A 3 24.78 -11.95 -17.58
CA ILE A 3 25.59 -12.55 -16.51
C ILE A 3 24.74 -12.84 -15.26
N ARG A 4 23.82 -11.94 -14.94
CA ARG A 4 22.92 -12.10 -13.82
C ARG A 4 21.93 -13.25 -13.98
N ARG A 5 21.36 -13.46 -15.20
CA ARG A 5 20.52 -14.62 -15.50
C ARG A 5 21.28 -15.92 -15.31
N GLN A 6 22.56 -15.94 -15.71
CA GLN A 6 23.43 -17.10 -15.51
C GLN A 6 23.76 -17.37 -14.05
N MET A 7 23.88 -16.33 -13.24
CA MET A 7 24.18 -16.43 -11.80
C MET A 7 22.96 -16.62 -10.91
N GLY A 8 21.74 -16.58 -11.45
CA GLY A 8 20.50 -16.71 -10.67
C GLY A 8 20.26 -15.59 -9.65
N LEU A 9 20.98 -14.47 -9.76
CA LEU A 9 20.90 -13.39 -8.80
C LEU A 9 19.64 -12.52 -9.01
N ARG A 10 18.92 -12.23 -7.94
CA ARG A 10 17.81 -11.26 -7.96
C ARG A 10 18.33 -9.87 -8.30
N ASN A 11 17.56 -9.09 -9.06
CA ASN A 11 17.97 -7.74 -9.47
C ASN A 11 17.61 -6.71 -8.39
N PRO A 12 18.61 -5.94 -7.86
CA PRO A 12 18.29 -4.80 -7.02
C PRO A 12 17.36 -3.78 -7.71
N ALA A 13 17.33 -3.74 -9.03
CA ALA A 13 16.38 -2.93 -9.77
C ALA A 13 14.90 -3.23 -9.43
N HIS A 14 14.55 -4.44 -9.00
CA HIS A 14 13.19 -4.74 -8.55
C HIS A 14 12.76 -3.93 -7.34
N SER A 15 13.68 -3.60 -6.44
CA SER A 15 13.38 -2.75 -5.29
C SER A 15 13.30 -1.27 -5.68
N ILE A 16 14.16 -0.84 -6.60
CA ILE A 16 14.22 0.55 -7.06
C ILE A 16 13.02 0.89 -7.96
N VAL A 17 12.63 0.00 -8.87
CA VAL A 17 11.54 0.23 -9.81
C VAL A 17 10.19 0.47 -9.12
N LYS A 18 9.99 -0.13 -7.96
CA LYS A 18 8.79 0.08 -7.15
C LYS A 18 8.62 1.51 -6.62
N LEU A 19 9.70 2.27 -6.59
CA LEU A 19 9.73 3.66 -6.11
C LEU A 19 9.79 4.67 -7.27
N LEU A 20 9.70 4.20 -8.52
CA LEU A 20 9.66 5.10 -9.67
C LEU A 20 8.31 5.82 -9.70
N ASP A 21 8.39 7.13 -9.76
CA ASP A 21 7.26 8.00 -10.04
C ASP A 21 7.51 8.70 -11.39
N PRO A 22 6.92 8.20 -12.48
CA PRO A 22 7.16 8.74 -13.82
C PRO A 22 6.50 10.12 -14.02
N ILE A 23 5.61 10.52 -13.11
CA ILE A 23 4.91 11.82 -13.17
C ILE A 23 5.68 12.89 -12.39
N HIS A 24 6.57 12.47 -11.48
CA HIS A 24 7.34 13.39 -10.65
C HIS A 24 8.21 14.34 -11.49
N GLY A 25 8.04 15.64 -11.29
CA GLY A 25 8.78 16.67 -12.05
C GLY A 25 8.21 16.98 -13.41
N SER A 26 7.07 16.40 -13.83
CA SER A 26 6.34 16.91 -14.98
C SER A 26 5.79 18.31 -14.67
N SER A 27 5.77 19.19 -15.66
CA SER A 27 5.31 20.59 -15.51
C SER A 27 3.81 20.73 -15.20
N THR A 28 3.08 19.62 -15.15
CA THR A 28 1.71 19.55 -14.66
C THR A 28 1.75 19.44 -13.14
N ALA A 29 1.05 20.30 -12.43
CA ALA A 29 1.00 20.37 -10.96
C ALA A 29 0.45 19.12 -10.25
N GLN A 30 0.46 17.96 -10.91
CA GLN A 30 -0.02 16.69 -10.40
C GLN A 30 1.17 15.83 -9.97
N SER A 31 1.30 15.64 -8.65
CA SER A 31 2.19 14.64 -8.09
C SER A 31 1.51 13.28 -8.13
N GLY A 32 2.25 12.23 -8.49
CA GLY A 32 1.76 10.85 -8.44
C GLY A 32 1.73 10.31 -7.01
N LEU A 33 0.80 9.42 -6.71
CA LEU A 33 0.83 8.59 -5.50
C LEU A 33 1.46 7.24 -5.83
N VAL A 34 2.62 6.96 -5.27
CA VAL A 34 3.34 5.70 -5.47
C VAL A 34 2.79 4.63 -4.53
N LEU A 35 2.29 3.53 -5.09
CA LEU A 35 1.94 2.35 -4.31
C LEU A 35 3.11 1.37 -4.34
N ALA A 36 3.78 1.19 -3.21
CA ALA A 36 4.96 0.34 -3.12
C ALA A 36 4.84 -0.70 -2.00
N SER A 37 5.48 -1.85 -2.20
CA SER A 37 5.50 -2.90 -1.20
C SER A 37 6.92 -3.40 -0.93
N TYR A 38 7.13 -3.88 0.30
CA TYR A 38 8.31 -4.63 0.70
C TYR A 38 7.89 -5.93 1.41
N THR A 39 8.69 -6.97 1.28
CA THR A 39 8.45 -8.25 1.96
C THR A 39 9.32 -8.37 3.21
N HIS A 40 10.57 -7.97 3.14
CA HIS A 40 11.50 -8.06 4.26
C HIS A 40 11.56 -6.74 5.02
N PRO A 41 11.40 -6.73 6.37
CA PRO A 41 11.38 -5.50 7.18
C PRO A 41 12.58 -4.58 6.99
N ALA A 42 13.76 -5.13 6.70
CA ALA A 42 14.97 -4.35 6.46
C ALA A 42 14.87 -3.37 5.28
N TYR A 43 13.91 -3.56 4.36
CA TYR A 43 13.70 -2.65 3.23
C TYR A 43 12.83 -1.45 3.57
N ALA A 44 12.05 -1.49 4.65
CA ALA A 44 11.14 -0.40 5.00
C ALA A 44 11.87 0.94 5.14
N LEU A 45 12.89 0.99 5.99
CA LEU A 45 13.62 2.22 6.27
C LEU A 45 14.35 2.78 5.03
N PRO A 46 15.12 2.01 4.25
CA PRO A 46 15.74 2.51 3.01
C PRO A 46 14.72 3.02 1.98
N MET A 47 13.56 2.38 1.86
CA MET A 47 12.50 2.84 0.96
C MET A 47 11.90 4.15 1.44
N LEU A 48 11.61 4.30 2.73
CA LEU A 48 11.12 5.56 3.32
C LEU A 48 12.14 6.70 3.14
N GLN A 49 13.42 6.43 3.39
CA GLN A 49 14.48 7.41 3.15
C GLN A 49 14.54 7.85 1.68
N THR A 50 14.39 6.91 0.74
CA THR A 50 14.36 7.23 -0.68
C THR A 50 13.16 8.10 -1.05
N LEU A 51 11.97 7.79 -0.51
CA LEU A 51 10.77 8.60 -0.70
C LEU A 51 10.94 10.02 -0.12
N ALA A 52 11.56 10.12 1.07
CA ALA A 52 11.86 11.41 1.70
C ALA A 52 12.84 12.25 0.86
N MET A 53 13.94 11.65 0.40
CA MET A 53 14.93 12.36 -0.46
C MET A 53 14.35 12.87 -1.76
N ARG A 54 13.33 12.20 -2.28
CA ARG A 54 12.64 12.59 -3.53
C ARG A 54 11.41 13.47 -3.29
N ALA A 55 11.07 13.77 -2.06
CA ALA A 55 9.83 14.43 -1.69
C ALA A 55 8.59 13.76 -2.35
N SER A 56 8.61 12.42 -2.47
CA SER A 56 7.55 11.65 -3.12
C SER A 56 6.39 11.41 -2.16
N SER A 57 5.18 11.27 -2.73
CA SER A 57 3.99 10.81 -1.99
C SER A 57 3.78 9.32 -2.26
N ALA A 58 3.52 8.54 -1.21
CA ALA A 58 3.43 7.09 -1.34
C ALA A 58 2.57 6.44 -0.27
N LEU A 59 1.99 5.29 -0.60
CA LEU A 59 1.57 4.28 0.36
C LEU A 59 2.55 3.11 0.30
N LEU A 60 3.35 2.94 1.35
CA LEU A 60 4.29 1.84 1.49
C LEU A 60 3.67 0.74 2.35
N VAL A 61 3.52 -0.46 1.81
CA VAL A 61 2.89 -1.59 2.50
C VAL A 61 3.83 -2.77 2.66
N ARG A 62 3.67 -3.52 3.77
CA ARG A 62 4.34 -4.80 3.94
C ARG A 62 3.53 -5.89 3.26
N GLY A 63 3.94 -6.27 2.06
CA GLY A 63 3.34 -7.37 1.30
C GLY A 63 3.86 -8.74 1.73
N THR A 64 3.16 -9.79 1.37
CA THR A 64 3.59 -11.18 1.57
C THR A 64 4.46 -11.67 0.42
N GLU A 65 4.11 -11.31 -0.82
CA GLU A 65 4.74 -11.82 -2.04
C GLU A 65 5.30 -10.71 -2.95
N GLY A 66 5.21 -9.47 -2.51
CA GLY A 66 5.79 -8.33 -3.23
C GLY A 66 4.80 -7.48 -4.00
N GLU A 67 3.52 -7.82 -4.00
CA GLU A 67 2.43 -7.01 -4.53
C GLU A 67 2.15 -5.81 -3.62
N ALA A 68 1.68 -4.73 -4.22
CA ALA A 68 1.23 -3.55 -3.48
C ALA A 68 -0.22 -3.68 -2.99
N VAL A 69 -0.91 -4.77 -3.31
CA VAL A 69 -2.30 -5.03 -2.90
C VAL A 69 -2.31 -5.79 -1.57
N ALA A 70 -3.20 -5.40 -0.67
CA ALA A 70 -3.39 -6.09 0.60
C ALA A 70 -3.88 -7.53 0.40
N ALA A 71 -3.35 -8.46 1.19
CA ALA A 71 -3.85 -9.83 1.21
C ALA A 71 -5.27 -9.84 1.80
N PRO A 72 -6.23 -10.59 1.21
CA PRO A 72 -7.64 -10.55 1.64
C PRO A 72 -7.89 -10.96 3.10
N HIS A 73 -6.98 -11.72 3.67
CA HIS A 73 -7.11 -12.31 5.01
C HIS A 73 -6.20 -11.66 6.06
N ARG A 74 -5.44 -10.64 5.69
CA ARG A 74 -4.44 -10.03 6.58
C ARG A 74 -4.34 -8.53 6.39
N GLU A 75 -4.51 -7.79 7.48
CA GLU A 75 -4.23 -6.36 7.46
C GLU A 75 -2.74 -6.09 7.26
N PRO A 76 -2.37 -5.30 6.26
CA PRO A 76 -0.97 -4.96 6.01
C PRO A 76 -0.48 -3.92 7.03
N VAL A 77 0.78 -4.03 7.41
CA VAL A 77 1.51 -2.88 7.96
C VAL A 77 1.65 -1.86 6.84
N SER A 78 1.23 -0.62 7.08
CA SER A 78 1.27 0.42 6.05
C SER A 78 1.79 1.75 6.60
N THR A 79 2.49 2.48 5.74
CA THR A 79 3.02 3.81 6.02
C THR A 79 2.60 4.75 4.90
N GLY A 80 1.85 5.79 5.23
CA GLY A 80 1.50 6.87 4.31
C GLY A 80 2.53 7.98 4.35
N VAL A 81 2.95 8.43 3.17
CA VAL A 81 3.95 9.49 2.98
C VAL A 81 3.38 10.54 2.05
N ILE A 82 3.50 11.82 2.38
CA ILE A 82 3.16 12.96 1.52
C ILE A 82 4.36 13.88 1.42
N ALA A 83 4.78 14.19 0.21
CA ALA A 83 5.93 15.06 -0.07
C ALA A 83 7.20 14.67 0.73
N GLY A 84 7.42 13.35 0.90
CA GLY A 84 8.55 12.80 1.64
C GLY A 84 8.37 12.74 3.17
N GLU A 85 7.29 13.28 3.72
CA GLU A 85 7.00 13.25 5.16
C GLU A 85 6.02 12.13 5.50
N ILE A 86 6.31 11.38 6.59
CA ILE A 86 5.41 10.33 7.09
C ILE A 86 4.19 11.01 7.72
N CYS A 87 3.00 10.67 7.22
CA CYS A 87 1.73 11.20 7.69
C CYS A 87 1.02 10.26 8.65
N PHE A 88 1.13 8.96 8.41
CA PHE A 88 0.62 7.93 9.30
C PHE A 88 1.43 6.63 9.19
N GLU A 89 1.38 5.85 10.26
CA GLU A 89 1.87 4.47 10.29
C GLU A 89 0.79 3.59 10.92
N ARG A 90 0.47 2.47 10.26
CA ARG A 90 -0.40 1.43 10.82
C ARG A 90 0.39 0.15 10.99
N SER A 91 0.38 -0.38 12.21
CA SER A 91 1.00 -1.66 12.52
C SER A 91 -0.06 -2.75 12.64
N SER A 92 0.30 -3.98 12.31
CA SER A 92 -0.58 -5.14 12.46
C SER A 92 -1.00 -5.42 13.93
N LEU A 93 -0.42 -4.72 14.90
CA LEU A 93 -0.75 -4.87 16.31
C LEU A 93 -2.12 -4.26 16.67
N HIS A 94 -2.65 -3.35 15.84
CA HIS A 94 -4.00 -2.80 16.06
C HIS A 94 -5.11 -3.77 15.66
N SER A 95 -4.85 -4.68 14.71
CA SER A 95 -5.83 -5.68 14.27
C SER A 95 -6.02 -6.82 15.26
N SER A 96 -5.00 -7.14 16.06
CA SER A 96 -5.11 -8.22 17.06
C SER A 96 -6.02 -7.88 18.25
N GLN A 97 -6.36 -6.61 18.46
CA GLN A 97 -7.30 -6.20 19.51
C GLN A 97 -8.76 -6.15 19.05
N LEU A 98 -9.01 -6.01 17.75
CA LEU A 98 -10.36 -6.03 17.17
C LEU A 98 -10.81 -7.44 16.76
N ALA A 99 -9.90 -8.38 16.60
CA ALA A 99 -10.15 -9.76 16.19
C ALA A 99 -10.61 -10.71 17.31
N SER A 100 -11.22 -10.20 18.39
CA SER A 100 -11.96 -11.06 19.33
C SER A 100 -13.35 -11.48 18.82
N GLY A 101 -13.62 -11.25 17.54
CA GLY A 101 -14.84 -11.64 16.86
C GLY A 101 -14.57 -12.20 15.48
N THR A 102 -14.54 -13.53 15.39
CA THR A 102 -14.50 -14.32 14.16
C THR A 102 -13.22 -14.18 13.31
N GLU A 103 -12.19 -14.95 13.66
CA GLU A 103 -11.27 -15.46 12.67
C GLU A 103 -12.11 -16.11 11.56
N SER A 104 -12.24 -15.46 10.43
CA SER A 104 -12.69 -16.12 9.22
C SER A 104 -11.59 -17.06 8.78
N SER A 105 -11.56 -18.23 9.42
CA SER A 105 -10.78 -19.39 9.00
C SER A 105 -11.44 -20.00 7.76
N ALA A 106 -11.70 -19.19 6.74
CA ALA A 106 -11.90 -19.75 5.43
C ALA A 106 -10.58 -20.41 5.02
N PRO A 107 -10.58 -21.72 4.70
CA PRO A 107 -9.37 -22.37 4.25
C PRO A 107 -8.83 -21.54 3.06
N GLN A 108 -7.54 -21.25 3.12
CA GLN A 108 -6.82 -20.61 2.04
C GLN A 108 -6.85 -21.59 0.85
N GLN A 109 -7.93 -21.50 0.06
CA GLN A 109 -8.03 -22.28 -1.17
C GLN A 109 -7.06 -21.65 -2.15
N ASP A 110 -6.12 -22.44 -2.63
CA ASP A 110 -5.29 -22.07 -3.78
C ASP A 110 -6.20 -21.92 -4.99
N LEU A 111 -6.70 -20.70 -5.17
CA LEU A 111 -7.54 -20.36 -6.30
C LEU A 111 -6.71 -20.36 -7.57
N ASN A 112 -7.17 -21.05 -8.60
CA ASN A 112 -6.57 -20.91 -9.92
C ASN A 112 -6.94 -19.56 -10.56
N ALA A 113 -6.30 -19.20 -11.67
CA ALA A 113 -6.49 -17.90 -12.32
C ALA A 113 -7.95 -17.64 -12.72
N GLU A 114 -8.67 -18.68 -13.18
CA GLU A 114 -10.08 -18.55 -13.59
C GLU A 114 -10.99 -18.28 -12.37
N GLN A 115 -10.77 -19.00 -11.29
CA GLN A 115 -11.51 -18.81 -10.03
C GLN A 115 -11.26 -17.42 -9.44
N THR A 116 -10.01 -16.96 -9.47
CA THR A 116 -9.64 -15.61 -9.01
C THR A 116 -10.31 -14.54 -9.87
N ALA A 117 -10.32 -14.70 -11.19
CA ALA A 117 -11.00 -13.77 -12.10
C ALA A 117 -12.50 -13.70 -11.83
N ARG A 118 -13.16 -14.86 -11.64
CA ARG A 118 -14.59 -14.92 -11.31
C ARG A 118 -14.88 -14.22 -9.98
N LEU A 119 -14.13 -14.55 -8.93
CA LEU A 119 -14.26 -13.91 -7.63
C LEU A 119 -14.11 -12.37 -7.72
N THR A 120 -13.13 -11.91 -8.49
CA THR A 120 -12.92 -10.47 -8.72
C THR A 120 -14.12 -9.83 -9.40
N LEU A 121 -14.69 -10.48 -10.42
CA LEU A 121 -15.88 -9.99 -11.11
C LEU A 121 -17.10 -9.95 -10.18
N ASP A 122 -17.30 -10.97 -9.35
CA ASP A 122 -18.40 -11.02 -8.38
C ASP A 122 -18.30 -9.87 -7.36
N ILE A 123 -17.09 -9.55 -6.90
CA ILE A 123 -16.85 -8.40 -6.02
C ILE A 123 -17.12 -7.08 -6.77
N LEU A 124 -16.62 -6.92 -7.99
CA LEU A 124 -16.82 -5.70 -8.78
C LEU A 124 -18.29 -5.45 -9.13
N ASN A 125 -19.08 -6.51 -9.32
CA ASN A 125 -20.50 -6.47 -9.58
C ASN A 125 -21.34 -6.32 -8.29
N GLY A 126 -20.70 -6.24 -7.12
CA GLY A 126 -21.41 -6.12 -5.83
C GLY A 126 -22.11 -7.39 -5.35
N GLN A 127 -21.82 -8.54 -5.97
CA GLN A 127 -22.37 -9.83 -5.56
C GLN A 127 -21.68 -10.38 -4.30
N LEU A 128 -20.41 -10.01 -4.11
CA LEU A 128 -19.62 -10.34 -2.92
C LEU A 128 -19.05 -9.06 -2.29
N PRO A 129 -18.91 -9.02 -0.97
CA PRO A 129 -18.29 -7.89 -0.29
C PRO A 129 -16.79 -7.81 -0.61
N VAL A 130 -16.24 -6.58 -0.67
CA VAL A 130 -14.80 -6.36 -0.73
C VAL A 130 -14.18 -6.86 0.58
N PRO A 131 -13.11 -7.66 0.55
CA PRO A 131 -12.39 -8.06 1.76
C PRO A 131 -11.94 -6.85 2.57
N ALA A 132 -12.15 -6.89 3.89
CA ALA A 132 -11.88 -5.75 4.77
C ALA A 132 -10.45 -5.18 4.64
N PRO A 133 -9.36 -5.98 4.55
CA PRO A 133 -8.03 -5.43 4.36
C PRO A 133 -7.84 -4.66 3.04
N ILE A 134 -8.54 -5.07 1.97
CA ILE A 134 -8.52 -4.39 0.67
C ILE A 134 -9.32 -3.09 0.74
N ALA A 135 -10.51 -3.12 1.36
CA ALA A 135 -11.33 -1.93 1.58
C ALA A 135 -10.55 -0.87 2.38
N GLN A 136 -9.92 -1.27 3.46
CA GLN A 136 -9.09 -0.40 4.30
C GLN A 136 -7.90 0.19 3.54
N GLN A 137 -7.24 -0.60 2.69
CA GLN A 137 -6.17 -0.07 1.83
C GLN A 137 -6.69 0.96 0.83
N LEU A 138 -7.87 0.75 0.26
CA LEU A 138 -8.51 1.74 -0.63
C LEU A 138 -8.82 3.05 0.11
N GLU A 139 -9.31 2.99 1.35
CA GLU A 139 -9.52 4.18 2.18
C GLU A 139 -8.21 4.95 2.43
N GLN A 140 -7.12 4.24 2.72
CA GLN A 140 -5.80 4.85 2.89
C GLN A 140 -5.33 5.56 1.60
N ILE A 141 -5.52 4.92 0.44
CA ILE A 141 -5.19 5.50 -0.87
C ILE A 141 -6.02 6.76 -1.12
N GLN A 142 -7.33 6.70 -0.85
CA GLN A 142 -8.23 7.84 -1.03
C GLN A 142 -7.87 8.99 -0.08
N ALA A 143 -7.57 8.71 1.18
CA ALA A 143 -7.15 9.72 2.15
C ALA A 143 -5.85 10.41 1.73
N LEU A 144 -4.84 9.65 1.29
CA LEU A 144 -3.60 10.21 0.77
C LEU A 144 -3.85 11.06 -0.48
N HIS A 145 -4.65 10.57 -1.42
CA HIS A 145 -4.97 11.29 -2.64
C HIS A 145 -5.69 12.61 -2.36
N GLN A 146 -6.68 12.60 -1.47
CA GLN A 146 -7.39 13.82 -1.05
C GLN A 146 -6.45 14.82 -0.36
N ALA A 147 -5.57 14.33 0.53
CA ALA A 147 -4.60 15.17 1.21
C ALA A 147 -3.57 15.78 0.26
N MET A 148 -3.17 15.07 -0.79
CA MET A 148 -2.28 15.60 -1.84
C MET A 148 -2.94 16.68 -2.68
N GLN A 149 -4.25 16.59 -2.89
CA GLN A 149 -5.01 17.60 -3.67
C GLN A 149 -5.31 18.86 -2.87
N ALA A 150 -5.18 18.81 -1.54
CA ALA A 150 -5.38 19.99 -0.73
C ALA A 150 -4.25 21.00 -0.99
N THR A 151 -4.61 22.22 -1.37
CA THR A 151 -3.67 23.32 -1.70
C THR A 151 -2.90 23.82 -0.48
N ASP A 152 -3.33 23.48 0.72
CA ASP A 152 -2.72 23.86 1.99
C ASP A 152 -2.10 22.65 2.70
N ALA A 153 -0.79 22.65 2.87
CA ALA A 153 -0.06 21.59 3.56
C ALA A 153 -0.56 21.36 5.01
N ALA A 154 -1.03 22.41 5.69
CA ALA A 154 -1.59 22.31 7.02
C ALA A 154 -2.96 21.61 7.01
N ALA A 155 -3.82 21.91 6.05
CA ALA A 155 -5.12 21.26 5.87
C ALA A 155 -4.95 19.77 5.51
N SER A 156 -3.95 19.46 4.70
CA SER A 156 -3.60 18.08 4.34
C SER A 156 -3.21 17.26 5.57
N ARG A 157 -2.37 17.81 6.45
CA ARG A 157 -1.97 17.15 7.71
C ARG A 157 -3.16 16.95 8.66
N ALA A 158 -4.05 17.94 8.75
CA ALA A 158 -5.23 17.86 9.59
C ALA A 158 -6.21 16.77 9.11
N ALA A 159 -6.44 16.65 7.81
CA ALA A 159 -7.31 15.62 7.23
C ALA A 159 -6.80 14.20 7.53
N LEU A 160 -5.50 13.97 7.42
CA LEU A 160 -4.88 12.67 7.74
C LEU A 160 -4.89 12.35 9.24
N GLN A 161 -4.73 13.36 10.09
CA GLN A 161 -4.86 13.19 11.53
C GLN A 161 -6.30 12.83 11.94
N ALA A 162 -7.30 13.41 11.28
CA ALA A 162 -8.70 13.07 11.51
C ALA A 162 -8.98 11.60 11.13
N TYR A 163 -8.46 11.16 9.99
CA TYR A 163 -8.55 9.75 9.55
C TYR A 163 -7.92 8.78 10.56
N ASN A 164 -6.74 9.12 11.11
CA ASN A 164 -6.07 8.29 12.11
C ASN A 164 -6.78 8.23 13.47
N ARG A 165 -7.65 9.18 13.77
CA ARG A 165 -8.40 9.25 15.03
C ARG A 165 -9.81 8.68 14.94
N SER A 166 -10.32 8.39 13.75
CA SER A 166 -11.62 7.73 13.59
C SER A 166 -11.50 6.32 14.15
N PRO A 167 -12.14 6.00 15.28
CA PRO A 167 -12.26 4.62 15.74
C PRO A 167 -13.22 3.91 14.79
N ASP A 168 -12.88 2.69 14.39
CA ASP A 168 -13.82 1.75 13.80
C ASP A 168 -14.93 1.40 14.78
#